data_718c674db77645355e9daacd61792a20
#
_entry.id   718c674db77645355e9daacd61792a20
#
_cell.length_a   1.000
_cell.length_b   1.000
_cell.length_c   1.000
_cell.angle_alpha   90.00
_cell.angle_beta   90.00
_cell.angle_gamma   90.00
#
_symmetry.space_group_name_H-M   'P 1'
#
loop_
_entity.id
_entity.type
_entity.pdbx_description
1 polymer ?
#
loop_
_entity_poly.entity_id
_entity_poly.type
_entity_poly.pdbx_seq_one_letter_code
_entity_poly.pdbx_strand_id
1 'polypeptide(L)'
;MLKLGWPHEESRDEPLALSTWAGRGAVLLLESAPEHGVLLLERLDDSRTLHGEPLLPAVEVLSELAHRLAVPAPAALTRSVAAEAERLQAELPRRWQDLGRPLPRRELDAALEACRDLGPTPAPLLANEDLHYENVLAGTREQWLVIDPKPIAGDLEYGAFSFLWNRFDESTLDDKLAASRLDPARAKA
;
A
#
# COMPACT_ATOMS: atom_id res chain seq x y z
N MET A 1 21.83 4.64 3.28
CA MET A 1 21.08 5.45 4.27
C MET A 1 20.73 4.58 5.45
N LEU A 2 20.89 5.06 6.70
CA LEU A 2 20.45 4.34 7.90
C LEU A 2 19.03 4.80 8.25
N LYS A 3 18.09 3.86 8.34
CA LYS A 3 16.72 4.08 8.81
C LYS A 3 16.58 3.51 10.21
N LEU A 4 16.06 4.31 11.13
CA LEU A 4 15.69 3.89 12.49
C LEU A 4 14.18 4.01 12.60
N GLY A 5 13.50 2.89 12.74
CA GLY A 5 12.04 2.81 12.89
C GLY A 5 11.65 2.41 14.31
N TRP A 6 10.54 2.97 14.80
CA TRP A 6 9.90 2.44 15.99
C TRP A 6 9.20 1.12 15.62
N PRO A 7 9.36 0.04 16.39
CA PRO A 7 8.67 -1.23 16.13
C PRO A 7 7.15 -1.03 16.12
N HIS A 8 6.55 -1.19 14.95
CA HIS A 8 5.11 -1.07 14.72
C HIS A 8 4.62 -2.24 13.87
N GLU A 9 3.37 -2.64 14.03
CA GLU A 9 2.82 -3.79 13.33
C GLU A 9 2.89 -3.63 11.80
N GLU A 10 2.58 -2.44 11.28
CA GLU A 10 2.61 -2.16 9.84
C GLU A 10 4.01 -2.15 9.24
N SER A 11 5.04 -1.82 9.99
CA SER A 11 6.44 -1.76 9.53
C SER A 11 7.26 -3.02 9.84
N ARG A 12 6.68 -3.96 10.62
CA ARG A 12 7.38 -5.19 11.04
C ARG A 12 7.93 -5.98 9.87
N ASP A 13 7.14 -6.10 8.80
CA ASP A 13 7.45 -6.92 7.63
C ASP A 13 8.19 -6.13 6.53
N GLU A 14 8.54 -4.86 6.75
CA GLU A 14 9.28 -4.04 5.80
C GLU A 14 10.59 -4.73 5.33
N PRO A 15 11.46 -5.26 6.22
CA PRO A 15 12.68 -5.95 5.80
C PRO A 15 12.41 -7.16 4.91
N LEU A 16 11.34 -7.92 5.20
CA LEU A 16 10.93 -9.08 4.42
C LEU A 16 10.46 -8.66 3.02
N ALA A 17 9.65 -7.62 2.91
CA ALA A 17 9.17 -7.10 1.65
C ALA A 17 10.31 -6.56 0.79
N LEU A 18 11.18 -5.73 1.35
CA LEU A 18 12.34 -5.17 0.65
C LEU A 18 13.29 -6.28 0.15
N SER A 19 13.52 -7.32 0.97
CA SER A 19 14.31 -8.49 0.57
C SER A 19 13.65 -9.28 -0.57
N THR A 20 12.32 -9.44 -0.53
CA THR A 20 11.54 -10.13 -1.56
C THR A 20 11.59 -9.39 -2.90
N TRP A 21 11.43 -8.08 -2.88
CA TRP A 21 11.55 -7.25 -4.08
C TRP A 21 12.99 -7.13 -4.59
N ALA A 22 13.97 -7.27 -3.70
CA ALA A 22 15.40 -7.27 -4.04
C ALA A 22 15.80 -6.06 -4.90
N GLY A 23 15.30 -4.88 -4.56
CA GLY A 23 15.56 -3.64 -5.28
C GLY A 23 14.75 -3.42 -6.57
N ARG A 24 13.88 -4.32 -6.98
CA ARG A 24 13.04 -4.17 -8.19
C ARG A 24 11.83 -3.27 -7.88
N GLY A 25 11.90 -2.00 -8.30
CA GLY A 25 10.86 -1.00 -8.05
C GLY A 25 10.82 -0.46 -6.62
N ALA A 26 11.63 -0.97 -5.72
CA ALA A 26 11.76 -0.48 -4.34
C ALA A 26 13.22 -0.22 -3.98
N VAL A 27 13.43 0.55 -2.93
CA VAL A 27 14.74 0.81 -2.34
C VAL A 27 15.46 -0.50 -1.99
N LEU A 28 16.74 -0.59 -2.29
CA LEU A 28 17.52 -1.79 -2.00
C LEU A 28 17.86 -1.86 -0.51
N LEU A 29 17.47 -2.95 0.15
CA LEU A 29 17.90 -3.29 1.49
C LEU A 29 19.32 -3.85 1.42
N LEU A 30 20.26 -3.19 2.09
CA LEU A 30 21.66 -3.61 2.15
C LEU A 30 21.91 -4.49 3.37
N GLU A 31 21.33 -4.12 4.52
CA GLU A 31 21.48 -4.83 5.78
C GLU A 31 20.30 -4.52 6.70
N SER A 32 19.94 -5.42 7.61
CA SER A 32 18.86 -5.19 8.57
C SER A 32 19.14 -5.82 9.94
N ALA A 33 18.67 -5.12 10.99
CA ALA A 33 18.59 -5.61 12.37
C ALA A 33 17.17 -5.34 12.87
N PRO A 34 16.16 -6.14 12.40
CA PRO A 34 14.75 -5.84 12.63
C PRO A 34 14.37 -5.87 14.12
N GLU A 35 15.07 -6.65 14.95
CA GLU A 35 14.91 -6.67 16.41
C GLU A 35 15.25 -5.33 17.08
N HIS A 36 16.00 -4.48 16.39
CA HIS A 36 16.38 -3.13 16.83
C HIS A 36 15.67 -2.03 16.02
N GLY A 37 14.83 -2.39 15.06
CA GLY A 37 14.16 -1.45 14.16
C GLY A 37 15.15 -0.72 13.23
N VAL A 38 16.26 -1.37 12.86
CA VAL A 38 17.35 -0.74 12.07
C VAL A 38 17.43 -1.36 10.68
N LEU A 39 17.43 -0.50 9.66
CA LEU A 39 17.65 -0.90 8.26
C LEU A 39 18.78 -0.04 7.64
N LEU A 40 19.67 -0.69 6.90
CA LEU A 40 20.61 -0.03 6.03
C LEU A 40 20.11 -0.14 4.59
N LEU A 41 19.76 1.00 3.99
CA LEU A 41 19.19 1.11 2.65
C LEU A 41 20.14 1.81 1.70
N GLU A 42 19.99 1.56 0.38
CA GLU A 42 20.62 2.41 -0.62
C GLU A 42 20.20 3.88 -0.41
N ARG A 43 21.00 4.82 -0.89
CA ARG A 43 20.68 6.23 -0.81
C ARG A 43 19.99 6.68 -2.09
N LEU A 44 18.83 7.30 -1.94
CA LEU A 44 18.08 7.92 -3.01
C LEU A 44 18.17 9.44 -2.97
N ASP A 45 17.67 10.11 -3.98
CA ASP A 45 17.55 11.57 -4.05
C ASP A 45 16.26 12.02 -3.34
N ASP A 46 16.38 12.44 -2.09
CA ASP A 46 15.26 12.90 -1.26
C ASP A 46 14.74 14.31 -1.64
N SER A 47 15.47 15.02 -2.52
CA SER A 47 14.99 16.29 -3.09
C SER A 47 13.96 16.10 -4.22
N ARG A 48 13.83 14.88 -4.77
CA ARG A 48 12.92 14.55 -5.86
C ARG A 48 11.99 13.42 -5.48
N THR A 49 10.76 13.79 -5.14
CA THR A 49 9.65 12.86 -4.90
C THR A 49 8.72 12.82 -6.11
N LEU A 50 7.97 11.74 -6.26
CA LEU A 50 6.95 11.64 -7.31
C LEU A 50 5.79 12.64 -7.07
N HIS A 51 5.65 13.16 -5.85
CA HIS A 51 4.69 14.23 -5.53
C HIS A 51 4.91 15.51 -6.36
N GLY A 52 6.15 15.80 -6.75
CA GLY A 52 6.50 16.95 -7.59
C GLY A 52 6.15 16.81 -9.07
N GLU A 53 5.75 15.60 -9.51
CA GLU A 53 5.41 15.34 -10.91
C GLU A 53 3.92 15.64 -11.19
N PRO A 54 3.53 15.91 -12.46
CA PRO A 54 2.13 16.06 -12.84
C PRO A 54 1.31 14.83 -12.44
N LEU A 55 0.06 15.05 -11.97
CA LEU A 55 -0.74 14.03 -11.32
C LEU A 55 -0.93 12.75 -12.15
N LEU A 56 -1.48 12.83 -13.35
CA LEU A 56 -1.81 11.63 -14.13
C LEU A 56 -0.56 10.82 -14.55
N PRO A 57 0.55 11.44 -15.02
CA PRO A 57 1.82 10.73 -15.17
C PRO A 57 2.32 10.07 -13.89
N ALA A 58 2.16 10.71 -12.73
CA ALA A 58 2.54 10.12 -11.45
C ALA A 58 1.64 8.93 -11.07
N VAL A 59 0.34 8.95 -11.38
CA VAL A 59 -0.57 7.80 -11.24
C VAL A 59 -0.13 6.62 -12.09
N GLU A 60 0.28 6.86 -13.34
CA GLU A 60 0.81 5.81 -14.22
C GLU A 60 2.05 5.15 -13.63
N VAL A 61 2.99 5.95 -13.09
CA VAL A 61 4.19 5.44 -12.41
C VAL A 61 3.82 4.61 -11.17
N LEU A 62 2.92 5.11 -10.31
CA LEU A 62 2.48 4.37 -9.11
C LEU A 62 1.79 3.06 -9.48
N SER A 63 0.95 3.07 -10.51
CA SER A 63 0.30 1.86 -11.02
C SER A 63 1.33 0.84 -11.55
N GLU A 64 2.32 1.29 -12.31
CA GLU A 64 3.40 0.42 -12.80
C GLU A 64 4.21 -0.18 -11.64
N LEU A 65 4.58 0.64 -10.64
CA LEU A 65 5.27 0.18 -9.44
C LEU A 65 4.42 -0.82 -8.65
N ALA A 66 3.11 -0.55 -8.46
CA ALA A 66 2.20 -1.46 -7.79
C ALA A 66 2.17 -2.84 -8.45
N HIS A 67 1.98 -2.90 -9.79
CA HIS A 67 2.00 -4.16 -10.53
C HIS A 67 3.35 -4.89 -10.45
N ARG A 68 4.44 -4.16 -10.47
CA ARG A 68 5.79 -4.70 -10.43
C ARG A 68 6.15 -5.29 -9.06
N LEU A 69 5.65 -4.69 -7.99
CA LEU A 69 5.83 -5.12 -6.61
C LEU A 69 4.86 -6.25 -6.22
N ALA A 70 3.77 -6.45 -6.97
CA ALA A 70 2.77 -7.48 -6.75
C ALA A 70 3.28 -8.88 -7.14
N VAL A 71 4.21 -9.40 -6.35
CA VAL A 71 4.75 -10.77 -6.46
C VAL A 71 4.00 -11.69 -5.48
N PRO A 72 4.07 -13.03 -5.60
CA PRO A 72 3.48 -13.92 -4.60
C PRO A 72 3.91 -13.55 -3.18
N ALA A 73 2.95 -13.43 -2.26
CA ALA A 73 3.24 -13.04 -0.89
C ALA A 73 4.08 -14.10 -0.17
N PRO A 74 5.19 -13.71 0.51
CA PRO A 74 5.94 -14.62 1.34
C PRO A 74 5.09 -15.22 2.46
N ALA A 75 5.18 -16.52 2.71
CA ALA A 75 4.43 -17.18 3.78
C ALA A 75 4.74 -16.66 5.19
N ALA A 76 5.88 -15.98 5.37
CA ALA A 76 6.29 -15.37 6.63
C ALA A 76 5.68 -13.98 6.87
N LEU A 77 4.92 -13.42 5.91
CA LEU A 77 4.24 -12.14 6.09
C LEU A 77 3.19 -12.23 7.20
N THR A 78 3.19 -11.27 8.11
CA THR A 78 2.36 -11.34 9.32
C THR A 78 0.97 -10.70 9.12
N ARG A 79 0.82 -9.83 8.11
CA ARG A 79 -0.42 -9.11 7.81
C ARG A 79 -1.06 -9.60 6.52
N SER A 80 -2.40 -9.68 6.50
CA SER A 80 -3.16 -10.02 5.31
C SER A 80 -4.47 -9.22 5.22
N VAL A 81 -4.91 -8.95 4.00
CA VAL A 81 -6.21 -8.31 3.71
C VAL A 81 -7.36 -9.17 4.26
N ALA A 82 -7.23 -10.49 4.23
CA ALA A 82 -8.23 -11.39 4.79
C ALA A 82 -8.39 -11.18 6.31
N ALA A 83 -7.28 -11.14 7.06
CA ALA A 83 -7.32 -10.90 8.51
C ALA A 83 -7.84 -9.48 8.84
N GLU A 84 -7.46 -8.48 8.04
CA GLU A 84 -7.95 -7.11 8.19
C GLU A 84 -9.46 -7.03 7.92
N ALA A 85 -9.95 -7.69 6.89
CA ALA A 85 -11.38 -7.76 6.58
C ALA A 85 -12.19 -8.44 7.70
N GLU A 86 -11.68 -9.53 8.29
CA GLU A 86 -12.28 -10.18 9.45
C GLU A 86 -12.33 -9.25 10.66
N ARG A 87 -11.25 -8.53 10.94
CA ARG A 87 -11.17 -7.55 12.02
C ARG A 87 -12.21 -6.42 11.80
N LEU A 88 -12.27 -5.85 10.60
CA LEU A 88 -13.21 -4.79 10.26
C LEU A 88 -14.67 -5.26 10.37
N GLN A 89 -14.99 -6.47 9.91
CA GLN A 89 -16.34 -7.04 10.07
C GLN A 89 -16.77 -7.12 11.55
N ALA A 90 -15.85 -7.45 12.45
CA ALA A 90 -16.12 -7.51 13.88
C ALA A 90 -16.23 -6.13 14.55
N GLU A 91 -15.41 -5.16 14.12
CA GLU A 91 -15.27 -3.87 14.80
C GLU A 91 -16.23 -2.80 14.27
N LEU A 92 -16.44 -2.71 12.94
CA LEU A 92 -17.21 -1.63 12.32
C LEU A 92 -18.63 -1.47 12.90
N PRO A 93 -19.41 -2.54 13.13
CA PRO A 93 -20.74 -2.40 13.71
C PRO A 93 -20.74 -1.79 15.11
N ARG A 94 -19.76 -2.13 15.94
CA ARG A 94 -19.60 -1.59 17.29
C ARG A 94 -19.19 -0.14 17.25
N ARG A 95 -18.14 0.20 16.49
CA ARG A 95 -17.66 1.58 16.31
C ARG A 95 -18.76 2.51 15.78
N TRP A 96 -19.54 2.02 14.81
CA TRP A 96 -20.66 2.78 14.25
C TRP A 96 -21.72 3.12 15.31
N GLN A 97 -22.01 2.18 16.24
CA GLN A 97 -22.93 2.42 17.36
C GLN A 97 -22.32 3.39 18.38
N ASP A 98 -21.08 3.15 18.78
CA ASP A 98 -20.38 3.93 19.82
C ASP A 98 -20.20 5.41 19.41
N LEU A 99 -20.03 5.66 18.12
CA LEU A 99 -19.95 7.00 17.54
C LEU A 99 -21.34 7.66 17.27
N GLY A 100 -22.42 7.04 17.73
CA GLY A 100 -23.78 7.58 17.55
C GLY A 100 -24.32 7.49 16.13
N ARG A 101 -23.85 6.50 15.35
CA ARG A 101 -24.30 6.25 13.97
C ARG A 101 -24.00 7.41 13.02
N PRO A 102 -22.72 7.76 12.82
CA PRO A 102 -22.30 8.97 12.08
C PRO A 102 -22.61 8.92 10.59
N LEU A 103 -22.82 7.71 10.04
CA LEU A 103 -23.14 7.44 8.64
C LEU A 103 -24.45 6.68 8.51
N PRO A 104 -25.16 6.79 7.37
CA PRO A 104 -26.32 5.97 7.07
C PRO A 104 -25.97 4.48 7.18
N ARG A 105 -26.93 3.67 7.64
CA ARG A 105 -26.75 2.21 7.78
C ARG A 105 -26.30 1.51 6.49
N ARG A 106 -26.78 1.99 5.34
CA ARG A 106 -26.41 1.45 4.03
C ARG A 106 -24.90 1.52 3.77
N GLU A 107 -24.20 2.54 4.25
CA GLU A 107 -22.75 2.69 4.09
C GLU A 107 -21.99 1.66 4.94
N LEU A 108 -22.46 1.40 6.16
CA LEU A 108 -21.92 0.31 6.98
C LEU A 108 -22.16 -1.06 6.32
N ASP A 109 -23.36 -1.29 5.80
CA ASP A 109 -23.70 -2.56 5.15
C ASP A 109 -22.83 -2.78 3.89
N ALA A 110 -22.59 -1.73 3.09
CA ALA A 110 -21.71 -1.79 1.92
C ALA A 110 -20.26 -2.10 2.32
N ALA A 111 -19.73 -1.46 3.38
CA ALA A 111 -18.40 -1.76 3.87
C ALA A 111 -18.25 -3.21 4.37
N LEU A 112 -19.27 -3.74 5.06
CA LEU A 112 -19.28 -5.13 5.51
C LEU A 112 -19.40 -6.12 4.34
N GLU A 113 -20.11 -5.76 3.27
CA GLU A 113 -20.19 -6.54 2.03
C GLU A 113 -18.82 -6.56 1.33
N ALA A 114 -18.18 -5.41 1.15
CA ALA A 114 -16.83 -5.32 0.60
C ALA A 114 -15.82 -6.18 1.38
N CYS A 115 -15.85 -6.16 2.71
CA CYS A 115 -14.99 -7.01 3.53
C CYS A 115 -15.23 -8.51 3.28
N ARG A 116 -16.49 -8.95 3.08
CA ARG A 116 -16.82 -10.35 2.79
C ARG A 116 -16.37 -10.79 1.41
N ASP A 117 -16.56 -9.92 0.42
CA ASP A 117 -16.38 -10.27 -0.98
C ASP A 117 -14.93 -10.11 -1.44
N LEU A 118 -14.22 -9.12 -0.92
CA LEU A 118 -12.86 -8.77 -1.33
C LEU A 118 -11.78 -9.21 -0.33
N GLY A 119 -12.12 -9.48 0.94
CA GLY A 119 -11.15 -9.96 1.93
C GLY A 119 -10.48 -11.28 1.56
N PRO A 120 -11.23 -12.33 1.19
CA PRO A 120 -10.66 -13.60 0.80
C PRO A 120 -9.89 -13.53 -0.52
N THR A 121 -8.61 -13.87 -0.51
CA THR A 121 -7.76 -13.90 -1.72
C THR A 121 -7.05 -15.25 -1.80
N PRO A 122 -7.41 -16.14 -2.77
CA PRO A 122 -6.86 -17.50 -2.86
C PRO A 122 -5.36 -17.56 -3.14
N ALA A 123 -4.83 -16.56 -3.86
CA ALA A 123 -3.42 -16.45 -4.21
C ALA A 123 -2.93 -15.04 -3.87
N PRO A 124 -2.66 -14.74 -2.58
CA PRO A 124 -2.33 -13.39 -2.17
C PRO A 124 -1.00 -12.93 -2.75
N LEU A 125 -0.99 -11.68 -3.17
CA LEU A 125 0.21 -10.97 -3.62
C LEU A 125 0.79 -10.15 -2.47
N LEU A 126 2.07 -9.85 -2.54
CA LEU A 126 2.71 -8.88 -1.68
C LEU A 126 2.33 -7.49 -2.19
N ALA A 127 1.40 -6.84 -1.51
CA ALA A 127 0.97 -5.48 -1.79
C ALA A 127 1.62 -4.49 -0.81
N ASN A 128 1.68 -3.22 -1.20
CA ASN A 128 2.08 -2.12 -0.33
C ASN A 128 0.86 -1.22 -0.10
N GLU A 129 0.31 -1.21 1.10
CA GLU A 129 -0.88 -0.40 1.43
C GLU A 129 -0.59 1.09 1.59
N ASP A 130 0.69 1.50 1.64
CA ASP A 130 1.12 2.89 1.78
C ASP A 130 1.87 3.42 0.54
N LEU A 131 1.50 2.91 -0.63
CA LEU A 131 2.07 3.36 -1.89
C LEU A 131 1.45 4.68 -2.33
N HIS A 132 2.14 5.79 -2.06
CA HIS A 132 1.71 7.14 -2.46
C HIS A 132 2.88 7.99 -2.96
N TYR A 133 2.57 9.16 -3.49
CA TYR A 133 3.51 10.01 -4.23
C TYR A 133 4.75 10.44 -3.44
N GLU A 134 4.65 10.61 -2.12
CA GLU A 134 5.77 11.00 -1.25
C GLU A 134 6.67 9.81 -0.89
N ASN A 135 6.12 8.57 -0.94
CA ASN A 135 6.87 7.34 -0.71
C ASN A 135 7.54 6.80 -1.98
N VAL A 136 7.70 7.64 -3.01
CA VAL A 136 8.43 7.29 -4.24
C VAL A 136 9.45 8.38 -4.54
N LEU A 137 10.72 8.00 -4.48
CA LEU A 137 11.87 8.88 -4.66
C LEU A 137 12.61 8.57 -5.96
N ALA A 138 13.28 9.60 -6.50
CA ALA A 138 14.18 9.41 -7.61
C ALA A 138 15.43 8.62 -7.19
N GLY A 139 15.81 7.67 -8.03
CA GLY A 139 17.00 6.85 -7.83
C GLY A 139 17.97 6.93 -9.00
N THR A 140 19.20 6.46 -8.78
CA THR A 140 20.22 6.35 -9.84
C THR A 140 20.12 5.03 -10.60
N ARG A 141 19.66 3.96 -9.95
CA ARG A 141 19.51 2.62 -10.51
C ARG A 141 18.23 2.50 -11.33
N GLU A 142 17.17 3.11 -10.88
CA GLU A 142 15.87 3.23 -11.55
C GLU A 142 15.36 4.65 -11.35
N GLN A 143 14.52 5.13 -12.27
CA GLN A 143 14.02 6.50 -12.23
C GLN A 143 13.22 6.77 -10.96
N TRP A 144 12.38 5.81 -10.55
CA TRP A 144 11.52 5.90 -9.38
C TRP A 144 11.60 4.62 -8.56
N LEU A 145 11.73 4.77 -7.25
CA LEU A 145 11.85 3.66 -6.30
C LEU A 145 10.98 3.92 -5.07
N VAL A 146 10.24 2.90 -4.66
CA VAL A 146 9.38 2.94 -3.47
C VAL A 146 10.25 2.86 -2.20
N ILE A 147 9.90 3.69 -1.23
CA ILE A 147 10.45 3.68 0.15
C ILE A 147 9.33 3.45 1.17
N ASP A 148 9.68 3.17 2.41
CA ASP A 148 8.77 3.07 3.55
C ASP A 148 7.51 2.20 3.31
N PRO A 149 7.65 0.99 2.75
CA PRO A 149 6.49 0.18 2.46
C PRO A 149 5.81 -0.32 3.74
N LYS A 150 4.47 -0.41 3.68
CA LYS A 150 3.65 -1.15 4.65
C LYS A 150 3.12 -2.42 3.95
N PRO A 151 3.86 -3.53 4.05
CA PRO A 151 3.53 -4.73 3.30
C PRO A 151 2.32 -5.46 3.89
N ILE A 152 1.49 -6.00 2.99
CA ILE A 152 0.32 -6.80 3.32
C ILE A 152 0.12 -7.89 2.25
N ALA A 153 -0.34 -9.07 2.67
CA ALA A 153 -0.73 -10.13 1.74
C ALA A 153 -2.18 -9.95 1.30
N GLY A 154 -2.41 -9.75 0.00
CA GLY A 154 -3.75 -9.51 -0.52
C GLY A 154 -3.78 -9.35 -2.02
N ASP A 155 -4.69 -8.56 -2.52
CA ASP A 155 -4.70 -8.18 -3.92
C ASP A 155 -4.08 -6.79 -4.15
N LEU A 156 -3.79 -6.52 -5.41
CA LEU A 156 -3.12 -5.31 -5.85
C LEU A 156 -3.95 -4.06 -5.56
N GLU A 157 -5.26 -4.12 -5.79
CA GLU A 157 -6.16 -3.00 -5.68
C GLU A 157 -6.28 -2.47 -4.25
N TYR A 158 -6.15 -3.34 -3.26
CA TYR A 158 -6.11 -2.93 -1.85
C TYR A 158 -4.94 -1.97 -1.58
N GLY A 159 -3.74 -2.30 -2.09
CA GLY A 159 -2.57 -1.42 -1.96
C GLY A 159 -2.70 -0.09 -2.74
N ALA A 160 -3.54 -0.06 -3.77
CA ALA A 160 -3.70 1.12 -4.61
C ALA A 160 -4.56 2.23 -3.99
N PHE A 161 -5.34 1.94 -2.95
CA PHE A 161 -6.17 2.93 -2.25
C PHE A 161 -5.38 4.18 -1.86
N SER A 162 -4.15 4.01 -1.37
CA SER A 162 -3.33 5.11 -0.89
C SER A 162 -3.07 6.16 -1.98
N PHE A 163 -2.65 5.79 -3.18
CA PHE A 163 -2.40 6.77 -4.24
C PHE A 163 -3.66 7.26 -4.95
N LEU A 164 -4.74 6.47 -4.97
CA LEU A 164 -6.01 6.92 -5.53
C LEU A 164 -6.64 8.00 -4.66
N TRP A 165 -6.51 7.89 -3.33
CA TRP A 165 -7.07 8.87 -2.38
C TRP A 165 -6.21 10.11 -2.24
N ASN A 166 -4.88 9.99 -2.24
CA ASN A 166 -3.99 11.15 -2.13
C ASN A 166 -4.13 12.09 -3.34
N ARG A 167 -3.97 13.41 -3.14
CA ARG A 167 -4.14 14.45 -4.17
C ARG A 167 -5.53 14.38 -4.84
N PHE A 168 -6.56 14.08 -4.05
CA PHE A 168 -7.93 13.86 -4.55
C PHE A 168 -8.59 15.13 -5.10
N ASP A 169 -8.18 16.29 -4.62
CA ASP A 169 -8.63 17.61 -5.05
C ASP A 169 -8.10 18.04 -6.45
N GLU A 170 -7.09 17.35 -6.96
CA GLU A 170 -6.48 17.68 -8.26
C GLU A 170 -7.13 16.95 -9.45
N SER A 171 -7.89 15.87 -9.22
CA SER A 171 -8.54 15.10 -10.29
C SER A 171 -9.62 14.18 -9.70
N THR A 172 -10.50 13.68 -10.55
CA THR A 172 -11.52 12.69 -10.13
C THR A 172 -10.93 11.30 -9.93
N LEU A 173 -11.62 10.46 -9.16
CA LEU A 173 -11.27 9.05 -9.03
C LEU A 173 -11.29 8.34 -10.40
N ASP A 174 -12.26 8.67 -11.25
CA ASP A 174 -12.38 8.06 -12.58
C ASP A 174 -11.19 8.40 -13.49
N ASP A 175 -10.66 9.64 -13.45
CA ASP A 175 -9.45 10.01 -14.19
C ASP A 175 -8.23 9.24 -13.71
N LYS A 176 -8.06 9.10 -12.39
CA LYS A 176 -6.98 8.32 -11.80
C LYS A 176 -7.08 6.83 -12.15
N LEU A 177 -8.29 6.26 -12.10
CA LEU A 177 -8.52 4.87 -12.50
C LEU A 177 -8.26 4.66 -14.00
N ALA A 178 -8.62 5.62 -14.85
CA ALA A 178 -8.31 5.55 -16.27
C ALA A 178 -6.80 5.61 -16.57
N ALA A 179 -6.04 6.36 -15.78
CA ALA A 179 -4.58 6.43 -15.86
C ALA A 179 -3.89 5.21 -15.24
N SER A 180 -4.56 4.50 -14.33
CA SER A 180 -4.07 3.27 -13.71
C SER A 180 -4.44 2.05 -14.56
N ARG A 181 -3.76 0.92 -14.33
CA ARG A 181 -4.10 -0.38 -14.94
C ARG A 181 -4.82 -1.30 -13.95
N LEU A 182 -5.49 -0.69 -12.99
CA LEU A 182 -6.22 -1.41 -11.95
C LEU A 182 -7.59 -1.88 -12.44
N ASP A 183 -8.14 -2.92 -11.81
CA ASP A 183 -9.55 -3.29 -11.98
C ASP A 183 -10.43 -2.22 -11.29
N PRO A 184 -11.20 -1.41 -12.08
CA PRO A 184 -12.00 -0.33 -11.50
C PRO A 184 -13.09 -0.82 -10.55
N ALA A 185 -13.60 -2.03 -10.73
CA ALA A 185 -14.63 -2.58 -9.87
C ALA A 185 -14.09 -2.93 -8.48
N ARG A 186 -12.89 -3.52 -8.43
CA ARG A 186 -12.21 -3.82 -7.17
C ARG A 186 -11.64 -2.58 -6.48
N ALA A 187 -11.08 -1.65 -7.23
CA ALA A 187 -10.49 -0.43 -6.68
C ALA A 187 -11.52 0.57 -6.13
N LYS A 188 -12.79 0.45 -6.52
CA LYS A 188 -13.91 1.30 -6.02
C LYS A 188 -14.68 0.69 -4.84
N ALA A 189 -14.51 -0.60 -4.57
CA ALA A 189 -15.20 -1.30 -3.52
C ALA A 189 -14.54 -1.10 -2.15
#